data_a60bd32d97b3c40a3820dc621614ebc1
#
_entry.id   a60bd32d97b3c40a3820dc621614ebc1
#
_cell.length_a   1.000
_cell.length_b   1.000
_cell.length_c   1.000
_cell.angle_alpha   90.00
_cell.angle_beta   90.00
_cell.angle_gamma   90.00
#
_symmetry.space_group_name_H-M   'P 1'
#
loop_
_entity.id
_entity.type
_entity.pdbx_description
1 polymer ?
#
loop_
_entity_poly.entity_id
_entity_poly.type
_entity_poly.pdbx_seq_one_letter_code
_entity_poly.pdbx_strand_id
1 'polypeptide(L)'
;MNGLCSLAALLFLPAMALFVQAADNMKAFPPAGEGMVRYVLQLPRQADESVFKVELIVGKTVQVDERNRYFFGGRIEEETVQGWGFTLYKLGKLGPMAGTLMAVDPNAPQVARFIALGGDPYIIGYNSSLPIVVYVPEGVEVRYRIWTAGAEARAVEKG
;
A
#
# COMPACT_ATOMS: atom_id res chain seq x y z
N MET A 1 -0.99 16.16 -62.55
CA MET A 1 -1.63 15.04 -61.82
C MET A 1 -0.99 15.03 -60.44
N ASN A 2 -1.71 15.53 -59.47
CA ASN A 2 -1.20 15.90 -58.13
C ASN A 2 -1.47 14.77 -57.17
N GLY A 3 -0.40 14.20 -56.61
CA GLY A 3 -0.49 13.25 -55.48
C GLY A 3 -0.39 13.99 -54.17
N LEU A 4 -1.46 14.04 -53.37
CA LEU A 4 -1.47 14.52 -52.00
C LEU A 4 -0.82 13.44 -51.10
N CYS A 5 0.34 13.73 -50.50
CA CYS A 5 0.84 13.00 -49.34
C CYS A 5 0.16 13.53 -48.09
N SER A 6 -0.71 12.69 -47.51
CA SER A 6 -1.28 12.94 -46.15
C SER A 6 -0.24 12.57 -45.09
N LEU A 7 0.26 13.57 -44.39
CA LEU A 7 1.07 13.40 -43.19
C LEU A 7 0.16 13.06 -42.01
N ALA A 8 0.17 11.82 -41.58
CA ALA A 8 -0.44 11.43 -40.29
C ALA A 8 0.57 11.76 -39.18
N ALA A 9 0.34 12.86 -38.48
CA ALA A 9 1.07 13.18 -37.25
C ALA A 9 0.55 12.31 -36.13
N LEU A 10 1.32 11.29 -35.70
CA LEU A 10 1.07 10.54 -34.48
C LEU A 10 1.42 11.44 -33.28
N LEU A 11 0.40 11.89 -32.57
CA LEU A 11 0.54 12.54 -31.29
C LEU A 11 0.86 11.48 -30.22
N PHE A 12 2.16 11.31 -29.95
CA PHE A 12 2.68 10.56 -28.81
C PHE A 12 3.09 11.56 -27.74
N LEU A 13 2.25 11.80 -26.75
CA LEU A 13 2.56 12.44 -25.45
C LEU A 13 1.30 12.35 -24.56
N PRO A 14 1.33 11.70 -23.39
CA PRO A 14 1.81 12.33 -22.16
C PRO A 14 2.35 11.38 -21.05
N ALA A 15 2.97 10.26 -21.37
CA ALA A 15 3.47 9.35 -20.33
C ALA A 15 4.69 9.94 -19.56
N MET A 16 5.45 10.82 -20.17
CA MET A 16 6.66 11.37 -19.55
C MET A 16 6.40 12.40 -18.43
N ALA A 17 5.31 13.13 -18.48
CA ALA A 17 5.00 14.16 -17.49
C ALA A 17 4.67 13.59 -16.09
N LEU A 18 4.05 12.41 -16.02
CA LEU A 18 3.68 11.76 -14.76
C LEU A 18 4.89 11.25 -13.98
N PHE A 19 5.93 10.77 -14.66
CA PHE A 19 7.17 10.31 -14.01
C PHE A 19 7.98 11.45 -13.40
N VAL A 20 7.97 12.62 -14.01
CA VAL A 20 8.68 13.82 -13.50
C VAL A 20 8.03 14.32 -12.22
N GLN A 21 6.71 14.36 -12.16
CA GLN A 21 5.99 14.84 -10.96
C GLN A 21 6.15 13.88 -9.77
N ALA A 22 6.07 12.57 -9.99
CA ALA A 22 6.30 11.57 -8.96
C ALA A 22 7.73 11.63 -8.39
N ALA A 23 8.72 11.84 -9.27
CA ALA A 23 10.12 11.99 -8.86
C ALA A 23 10.35 13.27 -8.05
N ASP A 24 9.63 14.35 -8.33
CA ASP A 24 9.74 15.60 -7.59
C ASP A 24 9.11 15.50 -6.21
N ASN A 25 7.96 14.87 -6.09
CA ASN A 25 7.28 14.62 -4.81
C ASN A 25 8.12 13.74 -3.88
N MET A 26 8.93 12.81 -4.41
CA MET A 26 9.81 11.95 -3.59
C MET A 26 10.92 12.70 -2.84
N LYS A 27 11.25 13.92 -3.26
CA LYS A 27 12.23 14.77 -2.55
C LYS A 27 11.74 15.18 -1.16
N ALA A 28 10.43 15.21 -0.95
CA ALA A 28 9.84 15.52 0.34
C ALA A 28 10.11 14.42 1.39
N PHE A 29 10.23 13.17 0.97
CA PHE A 29 10.32 12.02 1.87
C PHE A 29 11.77 11.69 2.18
N PRO A 30 12.20 11.73 3.46
CA PRO A 30 13.58 11.44 3.82
C PRO A 30 13.96 9.98 3.49
N PRO A 31 15.25 9.68 3.38
CA PRO A 31 15.70 8.29 3.32
C PRO A 31 15.30 7.55 4.60
N ALA A 32 15.20 6.22 4.52
CA ALA A 32 14.96 5.40 5.70
C ALA A 32 16.14 5.56 6.69
N GLY A 33 15.80 5.65 7.98
CA GLY A 33 16.80 5.62 9.04
C GLY A 33 17.43 4.23 9.22
N GLU A 34 18.40 4.13 10.09
CA GLU A 34 19.09 2.87 10.40
C GLU A 34 18.09 1.81 10.88
N GLY A 35 18.23 0.59 10.37
CA GLY A 35 17.34 -0.54 10.68
C GLY A 35 15.91 -0.42 10.10
N MET A 36 15.68 0.56 9.23
CA MET A 36 14.38 0.78 8.57
C MET A 36 14.49 0.65 7.06
N VAL A 37 13.38 0.26 6.44
CA VAL A 37 13.20 0.20 4.98
C VAL A 37 12.06 1.10 4.58
N ARG A 38 12.23 1.81 3.45
CA ARG A 38 11.21 2.67 2.85
C ARG A 38 10.59 1.97 1.65
N TYR A 39 9.29 1.74 1.72
CA TYR A 39 8.47 1.28 0.59
C TYR A 39 7.75 2.47 -0.04
N VAL A 40 7.64 2.47 -1.36
CA VAL A 40 6.96 3.52 -2.14
C VAL A 40 5.97 2.85 -3.07
N LEU A 41 4.70 3.22 -2.96
CA LEU A 41 3.63 2.78 -3.85
C LEU A 41 3.12 3.98 -4.65
N GLN A 42 3.28 3.94 -5.96
CA GLN A 42 2.64 4.88 -6.87
C GLN A 42 1.40 4.23 -7.46
N LEU A 43 0.25 4.85 -7.23
CA LEU A 43 -1.03 4.36 -7.75
C LEU A 43 -1.24 4.83 -9.20
N PRO A 44 -1.84 4.01 -10.05
CA PRO A 44 -2.27 4.46 -11.38
C PRO A 44 -3.42 5.46 -11.27
N ARG A 45 -3.45 6.43 -12.20
CA ARG A 45 -4.55 7.40 -12.25
C ARG A 45 -5.85 6.70 -12.66
N GLN A 46 -6.96 7.04 -11.98
CA GLN A 46 -8.30 6.57 -12.26
C GLN A 46 -9.18 7.74 -12.72
N ALA A 47 -10.24 7.44 -13.47
CA ALA A 47 -11.20 8.45 -13.93
C ALA A 47 -11.98 9.06 -12.75
N ASP A 48 -12.34 8.23 -11.77
CA ASP A 48 -12.95 8.64 -10.51
C ASP A 48 -12.22 7.91 -9.36
N GLU A 49 -11.38 8.63 -8.64
CA GLU A 49 -10.61 8.09 -7.52
C GLU A 49 -11.45 7.99 -6.22
N SER A 50 -12.59 8.67 -6.15
CA SER A 50 -13.42 8.73 -4.95
C SER A 50 -14.04 7.38 -4.58
N VAL A 51 -14.23 6.51 -5.56
CA VAL A 51 -14.80 5.16 -5.37
C VAL A 51 -13.77 4.14 -4.88
N PHE A 52 -12.49 4.51 -4.80
CA PHE A 52 -11.42 3.61 -4.39
C PHE A 52 -10.86 3.96 -3.01
N LYS A 53 -10.40 2.92 -2.31
CA LYS A 53 -9.59 3.04 -1.09
C LYS A 53 -8.38 2.11 -1.20
N VAL A 54 -7.34 2.41 -0.47
CA VAL A 54 -6.13 1.57 -0.38
C VAL A 54 -6.03 1.00 1.01
N GLU A 55 -5.94 -0.30 1.12
CA GLU A 55 -5.60 -0.98 2.36
C GLU A 55 -4.10 -1.24 2.37
N LEU A 56 -3.40 -0.75 3.37
CA LEU A 56 -2.00 -1.08 3.63
C LEU A 56 -1.94 -2.30 4.54
N ILE A 57 -1.24 -3.34 4.09
CA ILE A 57 -1.10 -4.61 4.80
C ILE A 57 0.38 -4.80 5.12
N VAL A 58 0.72 -4.55 6.38
CA VAL A 58 2.10 -4.65 6.86
C VAL A 58 2.28 -5.94 7.65
N GLY A 59 3.37 -6.66 7.43
CA GLY A 59 3.59 -7.94 8.08
C GLY A 59 4.95 -8.53 7.74
N LYS A 60 5.09 -9.83 8.00
CA LYS A 60 6.33 -10.56 7.74
C LYS A 60 6.02 -11.99 7.30
N THR A 61 6.79 -12.50 6.34
CA THR A 61 6.74 -13.92 5.98
C THR A 61 7.58 -14.72 6.97
N VAL A 62 6.95 -15.70 7.61
CA VAL A 62 7.55 -16.57 8.62
C VAL A 62 7.13 -18.03 8.40
N GLN A 63 7.92 -18.95 8.96
CA GLN A 63 7.59 -20.38 8.97
C GLN A 63 6.63 -20.66 10.13
N VAL A 64 5.45 -21.17 9.84
CA VAL A 64 4.42 -21.49 10.83
C VAL A 64 3.64 -22.74 10.39
N ASP A 65 2.90 -23.34 11.33
CA ASP A 65 1.95 -24.41 10.98
C ASP A 65 0.78 -23.87 10.14
N GLU A 66 0.08 -24.76 9.44
CA GLU A 66 -1.04 -24.40 8.59
C GLU A 66 -2.35 -24.19 9.34
N ARG A 67 -2.49 -24.72 10.55
CA ARG A 67 -3.77 -24.81 11.27
C ARG A 67 -4.08 -23.56 12.09
N ASN A 68 -3.05 -22.97 12.70
CA ASN A 68 -3.23 -21.80 13.53
C ASN A 68 -3.33 -20.53 12.68
N ARG A 69 -4.07 -19.54 13.22
CA ARG A 69 -4.10 -18.19 12.70
C ARG A 69 -3.14 -17.35 13.51
N TYR A 70 -2.34 -16.56 12.81
CA TYR A 70 -1.32 -15.72 13.42
C TYR A 70 -1.49 -14.27 13.02
N PHE A 71 -1.03 -13.38 13.86
CA PHE A 71 -0.92 -11.95 13.58
C PHE A 71 0.25 -11.36 14.39
N PHE A 72 0.82 -10.27 13.89
CA PHE A 72 1.81 -9.50 14.64
C PHE A 72 1.14 -8.35 15.39
N GLY A 73 1.68 -8.02 16.57
CA GLY A 73 1.37 -6.76 17.24
C GLY A 73 2.07 -5.60 16.52
N GLY A 74 1.49 -4.40 16.62
CA GLY A 74 2.06 -3.20 16.04
C GLY A 74 0.98 -2.23 15.56
N ARG A 75 1.39 -1.03 15.24
CA ARG A 75 0.50 0.03 14.75
C ARG A 75 1.19 0.82 13.65
N ILE A 76 0.47 1.07 12.58
CA ILE A 76 0.87 2.04 11.55
C ILE A 76 0.50 3.43 12.07
N GLU A 77 1.45 4.33 12.09
CA GLU A 77 1.30 5.72 12.50
C GLU A 77 1.43 6.63 11.28
N GLU A 78 0.68 7.72 11.29
CA GLU A 78 0.77 8.77 10.28
C GLU A 78 1.65 9.90 10.80
N GLU A 79 2.62 10.28 9.99
CA GLU A 79 3.47 11.43 10.28
C GLU A 79 3.37 12.44 9.12
N THR A 80 3.25 13.73 9.44
CA THR A 80 3.26 14.79 8.43
C THR A 80 4.68 15.19 8.09
N VAL A 81 5.03 15.19 6.82
CA VAL A 81 6.32 15.66 6.34
C VAL A 81 6.38 17.18 6.47
N GLN A 82 7.28 17.66 7.33
CA GLN A 82 7.44 19.09 7.61
C GLN A 82 7.76 19.88 6.35
N GLY A 83 7.06 21.02 6.18
CA GLY A 83 7.23 21.92 5.03
C GLY A 83 6.54 21.49 3.73
N TRP A 84 6.04 20.26 3.63
CA TRP A 84 5.36 19.73 2.45
C TRP A 84 3.89 19.40 2.67
N GLY A 85 3.49 19.13 3.91
CA GLY A 85 2.12 18.72 4.24
C GLY A 85 1.74 17.33 3.74
N PHE A 86 2.71 16.54 3.24
CA PHE A 86 2.47 15.16 2.81
C PHE A 86 2.44 14.23 4.02
N THR A 87 1.67 13.14 3.91
CA THR A 87 1.61 12.10 4.93
C THR A 87 2.57 10.97 4.56
N LEU A 88 3.35 10.53 5.53
CA LEU A 88 4.07 9.26 5.49
C LEU A 88 3.49 8.30 6.53
N TYR A 89 3.63 7.02 6.28
CA TYR A 89 3.15 5.95 7.15
C TYR A 89 4.34 5.23 7.76
N LYS A 90 4.26 4.90 9.04
CA LYS A 90 5.39 4.30 9.74
C LYS A 90 4.96 3.21 10.70
N LEU A 91 5.58 2.06 10.60
CA LEU A 91 5.58 1.07 11.65
C LEU A 91 6.92 1.20 12.41
N GLY A 92 6.91 1.80 13.58
CA GLY A 92 8.15 2.01 14.36
C GLY A 92 8.78 0.70 14.84
N LYS A 93 7.95 -0.30 15.18
CA LYS A 93 8.39 -1.62 15.66
C LYS A 93 7.36 -2.69 15.32
N LEU A 94 7.82 -3.83 14.81
CA LEU A 94 7.00 -5.05 14.74
C LEU A 94 6.94 -5.68 16.13
N GLY A 95 5.74 -5.81 16.68
CA GLY A 95 5.52 -6.44 17.98
C GLY A 95 5.61 -7.96 17.94
N PRO A 96 5.33 -8.64 19.05
CA PRO A 96 5.33 -10.08 19.10
C PRO A 96 4.24 -10.68 18.20
N MET A 97 4.52 -11.88 17.69
CA MET A 97 3.52 -12.68 17.00
C MET A 97 2.65 -13.39 18.03
N ALA A 98 1.34 -13.34 17.83
CA ALA A 98 0.35 -14.09 18.59
C ALA A 98 -0.45 -14.98 17.62
N GLY A 99 -1.13 -15.98 18.16
CA GLY A 99 -1.92 -16.89 17.36
C GLY A 99 -2.94 -17.67 18.16
N THR A 100 -3.79 -18.45 17.46
CA THR A 100 -4.67 -19.42 18.08
C THR A 100 -3.86 -20.58 18.65
N LEU A 101 -4.41 -21.27 19.66
CA LEU A 101 -3.76 -22.39 20.33
C LEU A 101 -4.44 -23.72 19.91
N MET A 102 -4.54 -23.97 18.61
CA MET A 102 -5.01 -25.27 18.14
C MET A 102 -3.87 -26.28 18.28
N ALA A 103 -4.19 -27.47 18.77
CA ALA A 103 -3.22 -28.56 18.86
C ALA A 103 -2.71 -28.93 17.45
N VAL A 104 -1.42 -28.92 17.28
CA VAL A 104 -0.71 -29.29 16.05
C VAL A 104 0.26 -30.39 16.37
N ASP A 105 0.38 -31.38 15.47
CA ASP A 105 1.44 -32.39 15.57
C ASP A 105 2.81 -31.67 15.60
N PRO A 106 3.66 -31.94 16.63
CA PRO A 106 4.99 -31.35 16.70
C PRO A 106 5.86 -31.62 15.47
N ASN A 107 5.59 -32.66 14.73
CA ASN A 107 6.29 -33.06 13.51
C ASN A 107 5.61 -32.54 12.24
N ALA A 108 4.49 -31.79 12.33
CA ALA A 108 3.83 -31.23 11.17
C ALA A 108 4.78 -30.27 10.42
N PRO A 109 4.78 -30.32 9.07
CA PRO A 109 5.62 -29.41 8.30
C PRO A 109 5.19 -27.96 8.54
N GLN A 110 6.18 -27.08 8.64
CA GLN A 110 5.95 -25.65 8.64
C GLN A 110 5.94 -25.11 7.21
N VAL A 111 5.11 -24.09 6.98
CA VAL A 111 4.97 -23.44 5.68
C VAL A 111 5.28 -21.94 5.80
N ALA A 112 5.88 -21.40 4.76
CA ALA A 112 6.11 -19.96 4.68
C ALA A 112 4.79 -19.23 4.46
N ARG A 113 4.38 -18.42 5.41
CA ARG A 113 3.15 -17.61 5.34
C ARG A 113 3.44 -16.15 5.65
N PHE A 114 2.84 -15.27 4.89
CA PHE A 114 2.81 -13.86 5.23
C PHE A 114 1.80 -13.64 6.36
N ILE A 115 2.29 -13.14 7.48
CA ILE A 115 1.50 -12.83 8.67
C ILE A 115 1.44 -11.31 8.81
N ALA A 116 0.23 -10.77 8.78
CA ALA A 116 -0.01 -9.33 8.87
C ALA A 116 -0.09 -8.85 10.33
N LEU A 117 -0.08 -7.54 10.50
CA LEU A 117 -0.50 -6.91 11.76
C LEU A 117 -1.94 -7.31 12.07
N GLY A 118 -2.23 -7.52 13.36
CA GLY A 118 -3.58 -7.71 13.85
C GLY A 118 -4.34 -6.39 13.98
N GLY A 119 -5.65 -6.50 14.19
CA GLY A 119 -6.56 -5.37 14.32
C GLY A 119 -7.37 -5.12 13.05
N ASP A 120 -7.97 -3.93 12.99
CA ASP A 120 -8.77 -3.53 11.83
C ASP A 120 -7.88 -3.24 10.60
N PRO A 121 -8.43 -3.44 9.39
CA PRO A 121 -7.73 -3.08 8.16
C PRO A 121 -7.32 -1.59 8.14
N TYR A 122 -6.06 -1.32 7.81
CA TYR A 122 -5.57 0.05 7.72
C TYR A 122 -5.89 0.63 6.34
N ILE A 123 -6.95 1.41 6.26
CA ILE A 123 -7.54 1.90 5.01
C ILE A 123 -7.32 3.41 4.88
N ILE A 124 -6.76 3.82 3.75
CA ILE A 124 -6.51 5.22 3.38
C ILE A 124 -7.22 5.59 2.08
N GLY A 125 -7.31 6.89 1.81
CA GLY A 125 -7.85 7.40 0.55
C GLY A 125 -7.00 7.01 -0.65
N TYR A 126 -7.64 6.77 -1.80
CA TYR A 126 -6.92 6.64 -3.06
C TYR A 126 -6.51 8.02 -3.56
N ASN A 127 -5.25 8.20 -3.91
CA ASN A 127 -4.74 9.42 -4.52
C ASN A 127 -3.53 9.07 -5.41
N SER A 128 -3.71 9.15 -6.72
CA SER A 128 -2.63 8.86 -7.67
C SER A 128 -1.63 10.02 -7.84
N SER A 129 -1.96 11.20 -7.34
CA SER A 129 -1.12 12.39 -7.47
C SER A 129 0.07 12.39 -6.50
N LEU A 130 -0.01 11.62 -5.43
CA LEU A 130 1.04 11.51 -4.42
C LEU A 130 1.46 10.06 -4.21
N PRO A 131 2.77 9.81 -3.99
CA PRO A 131 3.21 8.48 -3.59
C PRO A 131 2.74 8.16 -2.17
N ILE A 132 2.37 6.91 -1.94
CA ILE A 132 2.18 6.37 -0.59
C ILE A 132 3.54 5.86 -0.13
N VAL A 133 4.08 6.46 0.92
CA VAL A 133 5.42 6.14 1.44
C VAL A 133 5.29 5.54 2.82
N VAL A 134 5.82 4.31 2.97
CA VAL A 134 5.71 3.52 4.20
C VAL A 134 7.10 3.16 4.69
N TYR A 135 7.39 3.46 5.95
CA TYR A 135 8.63 3.09 6.63
C TYR A 135 8.36 1.97 7.61
N VAL A 136 9.14 0.91 7.51
CA VAL A 136 9.01 -0.28 8.37
C VAL A 136 10.38 -0.79 8.79
N PRO A 137 10.49 -1.54 9.90
CA PRO A 137 11.74 -2.21 10.27
C PRO A 137 12.22 -3.18 9.17
N GLU A 138 13.53 -3.40 9.11
CA GLU A 138 14.12 -4.40 8.22
C GLU A 138 13.47 -5.78 8.41
N GLY A 139 13.26 -6.49 7.30
CA GLY A 139 12.60 -7.80 7.27
C GLY A 139 11.08 -7.76 7.43
N VAL A 140 10.47 -6.57 7.52
CA VAL A 140 9.03 -6.36 7.42
C VAL A 140 8.66 -6.05 5.98
N GLU A 141 7.57 -6.62 5.52
CA GLU A 141 7.03 -6.45 4.17
C GLU A 141 5.80 -5.53 4.20
N VAL A 142 5.61 -4.76 3.14
CA VAL A 142 4.42 -3.95 2.90
C VAL A 142 3.72 -4.47 1.67
N ARG A 143 2.45 -4.82 1.81
CA ARG A 143 1.55 -5.21 0.73
C ARG A 143 0.37 -4.26 0.71
N TYR A 144 -0.40 -4.26 -0.37
CA TYR A 144 -1.60 -3.42 -0.45
C TYR A 144 -2.73 -4.13 -1.19
N ARG A 145 -3.93 -3.64 -0.98
CA ARG A 145 -5.15 -4.06 -1.68
C ARG A 145 -5.98 -2.84 -2.02
N ILE A 146 -6.62 -2.86 -3.18
CA ILE A 146 -7.55 -1.81 -3.57
C ILE A 146 -8.98 -2.26 -3.24
N TRP A 147 -9.67 -1.41 -2.51
CA TRP A 147 -11.10 -1.53 -2.26
C TRP A 147 -11.85 -0.65 -3.23
N THR A 148 -12.99 -1.13 -3.74
CA THR A 148 -13.84 -0.38 -4.65
C THR A 148 -15.25 -0.30 -4.07
N ALA A 149 -15.78 0.91 -3.97
CA ALA A 149 -17.16 1.12 -3.58
C ALA A 149 -18.12 0.77 -4.73
N GLY A 150 -19.34 0.34 -4.38
CA GLY A 150 -20.41 0.23 -5.36
C GLY A 150 -20.76 1.60 -5.94
N ALA A 151 -21.26 1.61 -7.19
CA ALA A 151 -21.55 2.84 -7.91
C ALA A 151 -22.70 3.67 -7.29
N GLU A 152 -23.58 3.04 -6.51
CA GLU A 152 -24.77 3.68 -5.97
C GLU A 152 -24.79 3.67 -4.43
N ALA A 153 -25.05 4.83 -3.85
CA ALA A 153 -25.42 4.94 -2.45
C ALA A 153 -26.92 4.62 -2.29
N ARG A 154 -27.26 3.81 -1.29
CA ARG A 154 -28.64 3.46 -0.97
C ARG A 154 -29.10 4.20 0.28
N ALA A 155 -30.32 4.70 0.25
CA ALA A 155 -30.95 5.29 1.43
C ALA A 155 -31.24 4.21 2.49
N VAL A 156 -31.07 4.58 3.75
CA VAL A 156 -31.50 3.75 4.90
C VAL A 156 -32.90 4.18 5.29
N GLU A 157 -33.79 3.21 5.49
CA GLU A 157 -35.15 3.47 5.99
C GLU A 157 -35.11 3.90 7.45
N LYS A 158 -36.09 4.76 7.81
CA LYS A 158 -36.25 5.15 9.21
C LYS A 158 -36.86 3.98 9.99
N GLY A 159 -36.25 3.62 11.12
CA GLY A 159 -36.78 2.62 12.07
C GLY A 159 -37.84 3.20 12.99
#